data_f2b0acf73f77b68479742a84830e6563
#
_entry.id   f2b0acf73f77b68479742a84830e6563
#
_cell.length_a   1.000
_cell.length_b   1.000
_cell.length_c   1.000
_cell.angle_alpha   90.00
_cell.angle_beta   90.00
_cell.angle_gamma   90.00
#
_symmetry.space_group_name_H-M   'P 1'
#
loop_
_entity.id
_entity.type
_entity.pdbx_description
1 polymer ?
#
loop_
_entity_poly.entity_id
_entity_poly.type
_entity_poly.pdbx_seq_one_letter_code
_entity_poly.pdbx_strand_id
1 'polypeptide(L)'
;MELRVLRYFLMVAREENITRAAEQLHITQPTLSRQLQQLEEELGCKLFDRSSHNIMLTEDGMRLKKHAQDIVTLADRTEREFAKQQEIAGEIVFGCGEARCMDDLAGYMERFQKMYPQVQYELYTANAD
;
A
#
# COMPACT_ATOMS: atom_id res chain seq x y z
N MET A 1 17.66 -7.39 -1.45
CA MET A 1 16.57 -6.39 -1.62
C MET A 1 15.62 -6.51 -0.44
N GLU A 2 15.55 -5.48 0.36
CA GLU A 2 14.70 -5.47 1.54
C GLU A 2 13.40 -4.73 1.28
N LEU A 3 12.33 -5.16 1.91
CA LEU A 3 11.02 -4.51 1.80
C LEU A 3 11.08 -3.04 2.19
N ARG A 4 11.81 -2.72 3.27
CA ARG A 4 12.00 -1.34 3.72
C ARG A 4 12.60 -0.47 2.62
N VAL A 5 13.60 -0.97 1.90
CA VAL A 5 14.27 -0.25 0.83
C VAL A 5 13.33 -0.05 -0.37
N LEU A 6 12.47 -1.01 -0.65
CA LEU A 6 11.44 -0.84 -1.67
C LEU A 6 10.46 0.29 -1.31
N ARG A 7 10.11 0.42 -0.04
CA ARG A 7 9.28 1.53 0.43
C ARG A 7 10.00 2.88 0.25
N TYR A 8 11.30 2.92 0.54
CA TYR A 8 12.11 4.11 0.31
C TYR A 8 12.13 4.49 -1.17
N PHE A 9 12.35 3.49 -2.03
CA PHE A 9 12.36 3.68 -3.47
C PHE A 9 11.02 4.25 -3.96
N LEU A 10 9.91 3.70 -3.52
CA LEU A 10 8.57 4.18 -3.92
C LEU A 10 8.32 5.61 -3.45
N MET A 11 8.79 5.97 -2.25
CA MET A 11 8.63 7.33 -1.74
C MET A 11 9.42 8.34 -2.60
N VAL A 12 10.66 8.02 -2.97
CA VAL A 12 11.46 8.88 -3.83
C VAL A 12 10.84 9.00 -5.21
N ALA A 13 10.32 7.91 -5.75
CA ALA A 13 9.63 7.92 -7.04
C ALA A 13 8.40 8.82 -7.02
N ARG A 14 7.67 8.83 -5.92
CA ARG A 14 6.47 9.65 -5.75
C ARG A 14 6.81 11.12 -5.57
N GLU A 15 7.77 11.42 -4.70
CA GLU A 15 8.12 12.81 -4.36
C GLU A 15 8.98 13.49 -5.42
N GLU A 16 9.69 12.71 -6.23
CA GLU A 16 10.64 13.21 -7.23
C GLU A 16 11.71 14.14 -6.63
N ASN A 17 11.98 13.95 -5.34
CA ASN A 17 12.91 14.76 -4.56
C ASN A 17 13.42 13.96 -3.38
N ILE A 18 14.73 13.73 -3.31
CA ILE A 18 15.34 12.90 -2.26
C ILE A 18 15.17 13.54 -0.88
N THR A 19 15.38 14.85 -0.79
CA THR A 19 15.29 15.56 0.50
C THR A 19 13.88 15.47 1.07
N ARG A 20 12.88 15.71 0.22
CA ARG A 20 11.47 15.63 0.64
C ARG A 20 11.09 14.21 1.02
N ALA A 21 11.54 13.23 0.24
CA ALA A 21 11.28 11.83 0.56
C ALA A 21 11.89 11.42 1.90
N ALA A 22 13.12 11.86 2.16
CA ALA A 22 13.78 11.58 3.44
C ALA A 22 13.00 12.19 4.62
N GLU A 23 12.49 13.40 4.46
CA GLU A 23 11.65 14.04 5.46
C GLU A 23 10.39 13.22 5.73
N GLN A 24 9.71 12.77 4.68
CA GLN A 24 8.51 11.94 4.82
C GLN A 24 8.80 10.60 5.48
N LEU A 25 9.98 10.06 5.26
CA LEU A 25 10.40 8.77 5.83
C LEU A 25 11.02 8.90 7.21
N HIS A 26 11.22 10.14 7.70
CA HIS A 26 11.86 10.44 8.98
C HIS A 26 13.28 9.86 9.08
N ILE A 27 14.03 9.95 7.98
CA ILE A 27 15.43 9.56 7.92
C ILE A 27 16.24 10.70 7.29
N THR A 28 17.57 10.60 7.41
CA THR A 28 18.44 11.61 6.79
C THR A 28 18.59 11.36 5.29
N GLN A 29 18.82 12.43 4.54
CA GLN A 29 19.01 12.33 3.09
C GLN A 29 20.21 11.45 2.72
N PRO A 30 21.40 11.56 3.39
CA PRO A 30 22.50 10.65 3.10
C PRO A 30 22.17 9.17 3.34
N THR A 31 21.39 8.86 4.37
CA THR A 31 20.95 7.49 4.62
C THR A 31 20.08 6.98 3.50
N LEU A 32 19.12 7.77 3.07
CA LEU A 32 18.24 7.40 1.96
C LEU A 32 19.02 7.19 0.67
N SER A 33 19.92 8.13 0.34
CA SER A 33 20.76 8.01 -0.86
C SER A 33 21.60 6.74 -0.85
N ARG A 34 22.17 6.40 0.30
CA ARG A 34 22.99 5.19 0.45
C ARG A 34 22.16 3.93 0.23
N GLN A 35 20.97 3.87 0.81
CA GLN A 35 20.09 2.72 0.68
C GLN A 35 19.66 2.52 -0.79
N LEU A 36 19.35 3.59 -1.49
CA LEU A 36 18.98 3.52 -2.90
C LEU A 36 20.16 3.11 -3.77
N GLN A 37 21.36 3.59 -3.46
CA GLN A 37 22.57 3.21 -4.18
C GLN A 37 22.87 1.73 -4.00
N GLN A 38 22.71 1.20 -2.79
CA GLN A 38 22.88 -0.23 -2.53
C GLN A 38 21.87 -1.05 -3.31
N LEU A 39 20.62 -0.58 -3.41
CA LEU A 39 19.60 -1.26 -4.21
C LEU A 39 19.98 -1.30 -5.69
N GLU A 40 20.47 -0.20 -6.22
CA GLU A 40 20.94 -0.14 -7.62
C GLU A 40 22.11 -1.11 -7.85
N GLU A 41 23.06 -1.19 -6.90
CA GLU A 41 24.18 -2.11 -6.98
C GLU A 41 23.70 -3.57 -6.95
N GLU A 42 22.76 -3.92 -6.06
CA GLU A 42 22.21 -5.27 -5.98
C GLU A 42 21.50 -5.68 -7.27
N LEU A 43 20.76 -4.76 -7.88
CA LEU A 43 20.03 -5.06 -9.11
C LEU A 43 20.87 -4.87 -10.37
N GLY A 44 22.06 -4.26 -10.25
CA GLY A 44 22.96 -4.06 -11.37
C GLY A 44 22.51 -3.04 -12.40
N CYS A 45 21.67 -2.09 -12.00
CA CYS A 45 21.15 -1.05 -12.90
C CYS A 45 20.87 0.23 -12.15
N LYS A 46 20.80 1.34 -12.88
CA LYS A 46 20.38 2.62 -12.33
C LYS A 46 18.86 2.73 -12.36
N LEU A 47 18.30 3.13 -11.25
CA LEU A 47 16.85 3.27 -11.09
C LEU A 47 16.39 4.71 -11.24
N PHE A 48 17.30 5.67 -10.98
CA PHE A 48 16.99 7.09 -11.04
C PHE A 48 17.98 7.81 -11.96
N ASP A 49 17.44 8.74 -12.73
CA ASP A 49 18.22 9.70 -13.50
C ASP A 49 18.32 11.00 -12.70
N ARG A 50 19.54 11.37 -12.35
CA ARG A 50 19.83 12.56 -11.53
C ARG A 50 20.37 13.73 -12.35
N SER A 51 20.29 13.65 -13.67
CA SER A 51 20.84 14.67 -14.56
C SER A 51 20.00 15.94 -14.63
N SER A 52 18.75 15.90 -14.14
CA SER A 52 17.87 17.07 -14.10
C SER A 52 17.63 17.52 -12.66
N HIS A 53 16.99 18.69 -12.49
CA HIS A 53 16.65 19.20 -11.16
C HIS A 53 15.80 18.24 -10.34
N ASN A 54 14.89 17.54 -11.01
CA ASN A 54 14.05 16.54 -10.35
C ASN A 54 14.64 15.17 -10.60
N ILE A 55 14.58 14.31 -9.60
CA ILE A 55 14.93 12.91 -9.75
C ILE A 55 13.81 12.23 -10.52
N MET A 56 14.17 11.62 -11.65
CA MET A 56 13.22 10.90 -12.49
C MET A 56 13.60 9.43 -12.53
N LEU A 57 12.61 8.55 -12.68
CA LEU A 57 12.86 7.13 -12.85
C LEU A 57 13.46 6.85 -14.22
N THR A 58 14.44 5.95 -14.27
CA THR A 58 14.89 5.35 -15.51
C THR A 58 13.86 4.34 -15.98
N GLU A 59 14.08 3.75 -17.17
CA GLU A 59 13.25 2.65 -17.65
C GLU A 59 13.24 1.48 -16.66
N ASP A 60 14.41 1.11 -16.14
CA ASP A 60 14.53 0.09 -15.12
C ASP A 60 13.83 0.49 -13.82
N GLY A 61 13.91 1.77 -13.47
CA GLY A 61 13.19 2.31 -12.32
C GLY A 61 11.69 2.20 -12.45
N MET A 62 11.15 2.46 -13.64
CA MET A 62 9.71 2.30 -13.91
C MET A 62 9.28 0.85 -13.79
N ARG A 63 10.11 -0.07 -14.28
CA ARG A 63 9.86 -1.50 -14.18
C ARG A 63 9.87 -1.95 -12.74
N LEU A 64 10.85 -1.51 -11.95
CA LEU A 64 10.90 -1.83 -10.54
C LEU A 64 9.73 -1.22 -9.77
N LYS A 65 9.33 0.00 -10.09
CA LYS A 65 8.19 0.66 -9.44
C LYS A 65 6.94 -0.19 -9.52
N LYS A 66 6.65 -0.75 -10.68
CA LYS A 66 5.50 -1.62 -10.89
C LYS A 66 5.55 -2.83 -9.97
N HIS A 67 6.69 -3.52 -9.96
CA HIS A 67 6.87 -4.70 -9.11
C HIS A 67 6.90 -4.34 -7.62
N ALA A 68 7.57 -3.25 -7.26
CA ALA A 68 7.67 -2.82 -5.87
C ALA A 68 6.31 -2.46 -5.28
N GLN A 69 5.44 -1.83 -6.07
CA GLN A 69 4.08 -1.53 -5.62
C GLN A 69 3.31 -2.81 -5.32
N ASP A 70 3.44 -3.82 -6.17
CA ASP A 70 2.79 -5.12 -5.95
C ASP A 70 3.33 -5.82 -4.71
N ILE A 71 4.65 -5.82 -4.54
CA ILE A 71 5.30 -6.46 -3.40
C ILE A 71 4.90 -5.78 -2.09
N VAL A 72 4.95 -4.46 -2.03
CA VAL A 72 4.60 -3.70 -0.82
C VAL A 72 3.12 -3.84 -0.51
N THR A 73 2.26 -3.79 -1.51
CA THR A 73 0.82 -3.98 -1.33
C THR A 73 0.52 -5.37 -0.76
N LEU A 74 1.16 -6.40 -1.30
CA LEU A 74 0.99 -7.76 -0.81
C LEU A 74 1.50 -7.90 0.63
N ALA A 75 2.65 -7.30 0.94
CA ALA A 75 3.19 -7.32 2.29
C ALA A 75 2.26 -6.64 3.28
N ASP A 76 1.72 -5.46 2.94
CA ASP A 76 0.79 -4.73 3.79
C ASP A 76 -0.50 -5.51 4.00
N ARG A 77 -1.01 -6.15 2.95
CA ARG A 77 -2.20 -6.99 3.04
C ARG A 77 -1.95 -8.17 3.96
N THR A 78 -0.81 -8.83 3.81
CA THR A 78 -0.44 -9.99 4.63
C THR A 78 -0.37 -9.60 6.11
N GLU A 79 0.30 -8.51 6.42
CA GLU A 79 0.39 -8.02 7.80
C GLU A 79 -0.98 -7.72 8.38
N ARG A 80 -1.87 -7.11 7.61
CA ARG A 80 -3.22 -6.80 8.06
C ARG A 80 -4.05 -8.05 8.30
N GLU A 81 -3.91 -9.06 7.46
CA GLU A 81 -4.61 -10.33 7.63
C GLU A 81 -4.28 -10.98 8.97
N PHE A 82 -3.00 -11.01 9.34
CA PHE A 82 -2.56 -11.63 10.58
C PHE A 82 -2.77 -10.75 11.81
N ALA A 83 -2.50 -9.45 11.71
CA ALA A 83 -2.66 -8.54 12.84
C ALA A 83 -4.12 -8.37 13.24
N LYS A 84 -5.02 -8.30 12.26
CA LYS A 84 -6.43 -7.98 12.50
C LYS A 84 -7.32 -9.18 12.72
N GLN A 85 -6.83 -10.39 12.54
CA GLN A 85 -7.57 -11.58 12.92
C GLN A 85 -7.92 -11.59 14.42
N GLN A 86 -7.11 -10.93 15.23
CA GLN A 86 -7.36 -10.80 16.67
C GLN A 86 -8.18 -9.56 17.03
N GLU A 87 -8.14 -8.51 16.19
CA GLU A 87 -8.77 -7.22 16.50
C GLU A 87 -10.14 -7.05 15.84
N ILE A 88 -10.39 -7.73 14.70
CA ILE A 88 -11.63 -7.61 13.94
C ILE A 88 -12.47 -8.86 14.06
N ALA A 89 -12.41 -9.55 15.18
CA ALA A 89 -13.40 -10.55 15.53
C ALA A 89 -14.55 -9.81 16.19
N GLY A 90 -15.67 -9.64 15.50
CA GLY A 90 -16.78 -8.88 16.02
C GLY A 90 -17.96 -8.92 15.07
N GLU A 91 -18.97 -8.17 15.43
CA GLU A 91 -20.17 -8.05 14.64
C GLU A 91 -20.23 -6.66 14.01
N ILE A 92 -20.41 -6.62 12.67
CA ILE A 92 -20.62 -5.37 11.95
C ILE A 92 -22.09 -5.32 11.57
N VAL A 93 -22.77 -4.27 11.98
CA VAL A 93 -24.19 -4.05 11.71
C VAL A 93 -24.35 -2.96 10.67
N PHE A 94 -25.07 -3.28 9.62
CA PHE A 94 -25.37 -2.33 8.54
C PHE A 94 -26.87 -2.10 8.45
N GLY A 95 -27.25 -0.83 8.33
CA GLY A 95 -28.64 -0.45 8.04
C GLY A 95 -28.70 0.11 6.61
N CYS A 96 -29.65 -0.37 5.82
CA CYS A 96 -29.80 0.09 4.44
C CYS A 96 -31.27 0.22 4.09
N GLY A 97 -31.67 1.39 3.57
CA GLY A 97 -33.06 1.71 3.26
C GLY A 97 -33.52 1.42 1.84
N GLU A 98 -32.63 1.12 0.92
CA GLU A 98 -32.95 0.92 -0.49
C GLU A 98 -32.31 -0.33 -1.09
N ALA A 99 -33.02 -0.96 -2.02
CA ALA A 99 -32.55 -2.20 -2.66
C ALA A 99 -31.23 -2.05 -3.41
N ARG A 100 -30.99 -0.90 -4.04
CA ARG A 100 -29.70 -0.61 -4.71
C ARG A 100 -28.53 -0.61 -3.75
N CYS A 101 -28.74 0.00 -2.59
CA CYS A 101 -27.75 0.02 -1.53
C CYS A 101 -27.43 -1.40 -1.07
N MET A 102 -28.43 -2.26 -1.01
CA MET A 102 -28.26 -3.67 -0.60
C MET A 102 -27.37 -4.44 -1.55
N ASP A 103 -27.56 -4.28 -2.87
CA ASP A 103 -26.75 -5.01 -3.85
C ASP A 103 -25.29 -4.57 -3.82
N ASP A 104 -25.02 -3.27 -3.73
CA ASP A 104 -23.67 -2.75 -3.63
C ASP A 104 -23.02 -3.18 -2.32
N LEU A 105 -23.76 -3.10 -1.21
CA LEU A 105 -23.28 -3.47 0.10
C LEU A 105 -22.95 -4.97 0.17
N ALA A 106 -23.80 -5.83 -0.43
CA ALA A 106 -23.55 -7.25 -0.45
C ALA A 106 -22.24 -7.61 -1.15
N GLY A 107 -21.90 -6.91 -2.23
CA GLY A 107 -20.62 -7.09 -2.93
C GLY A 107 -19.44 -6.71 -2.05
N TYR A 108 -19.52 -5.61 -1.34
CA TYR A 108 -18.47 -5.18 -0.40
C TYR A 108 -18.35 -6.14 0.78
N MET A 109 -19.46 -6.61 1.33
CA MET A 109 -19.47 -7.55 2.43
C MET A 109 -18.83 -8.88 2.04
N GLU A 110 -19.11 -9.38 0.85
CA GLU A 110 -18.52 -10.62 0.35
C GLU A 110 -17.00 -10.51 0.25
N ARG A 111 -16.50 -9.40 -0.29
CA ARG A 111 -15.05 -9.14 -0.38
C ARG A 111 -14.42 -9.03 1.00
N PHE A 112 -15.07 -8.31 1.89
CA PHE A 112 -14.59 -8.12 3.27
C PHE A 112 -14.57 -9.43 4.02
N GLN A 113 -15.59 -10.28 3.84
CA GLN A 113 -15.67 -11.60 4.48
C GLN A 113 -14.53 -12.52 4.04
N LYS A 114 -14.12 -12.45 2.78
CA LYS A 114 -12.95 -13.20 2.29
C LYS A 114 -11.65 -12.73 2.94
N MET A 115 -11.53 -11.43 3.19
CA MET A 115 -10.36 -10.86 3.84
C MET A 115 -10.35 -11.10 5.35
N TYR A 116 -11.51 -11.10 5.98
CA TYR A 116 -11.67 -11.22 7.44
C TYR A 116 -12.76 -12.23 7.78
N PRO A 117 -12.45 -13.54 7.67
CA PRO A 117 -13.48 -14.55 7.84
C PRO A 117 -14.06 -14.68 9.26
N GLN A 118 -13.41 -14.05 10.25
CA GLN A 118 -13.89 -14.05 11.64
C GLN A 118 -14.91 -12.97 11.94
N VAL A 119 -15.14 -12.05 10.98
CA VAL A 119 -16.11 -10.97 11.15
C VAL A 119 -17.51 -11.47 10.80
N GLN A 120 -18.46 -11.22 11.67
CA GLN A 120 -19.87 -11.54 11.46
C GLN A 120 -20.62 -10.28 11.05
N TYR A 121 -21.63 -10.46 10.23
CA TYR A 121 -22.43 -9.35 9.71
C TYR A 121 -23.88 -9.50 10.14
N GLU A 122 -24.49 -8.38 10.50
CA GLU A 122 -25.92 -8.30 10.65
C GLU A 122 -26.43 -7.19 9.75
N LEU A 123 -27.31 -7.56 8.83
CA LEU A 123 -27.87 -6.62 7.86
C LEU A 123 -29.37 -6.52 8.10
N TYR A 124 -29.86 -5.30 8.24
CA TYR A 124 -31.29 -5.06 8.32
C TYR A 124 -31.68 -3.88 7.47
N THR A 125 -32.89 -3.94 6.90
CA THR A 125 -33.47 -2.83 6.16
C THR A 125 -34.33 -2.04 7.12
N ALA A 126 -33.99 -0.79 7.31
CA ALA A 126 -34.84 0.14 8.05
C ALA A 126 -35.79 0.77 7.06
N ASN A 127 -37.02 0.28 6.99
CA ASN A 127 -38.07 1.04 6.35
C ASN A 127 -38.49 2.14 7.31
N ALA A 128 -38.76 3.30 6.75
CA ALA A 128 -39.09 4.49 7.53
C ALA A 128 -40.51 4.44 8.09
N ASP A 129 -40.92 3.32 8.58
CA ASP A 129 -42.23 3.16 9.21
C ASP A 129 -42.14 3.36 10.72
#